data_801b9313081374d884552038708ddba0
#
_entry.id   801b9313081374d884552038708ddba0
#
_cell.length_a   1.000
_cell.length_b   1.000
_cell.length_c   1.000
_cell.angle_alpha   90.00
_cell.angle_beta   90.00
_cell.angle_gamma   90.00
#
_symmetry.space_group_name_H-M   'P 1'
#
loop_
_entity.id
_entity.type
_entity.pdbx_description
1 polymer ?
#
loop_
_entity_poly.entity_id
_entity_poly.type
_entity_poly.pdbx_seq_one_letter_code
_entity_poly.pdbx_strand_id
1 'polypeptide(L)'
;MSIPLIIISRPPGPYTEFLSEFADFVSNLVVSVDKALIVGDFNIHFDNLEDPLRIAVVSILDSVGIKHNVIGPTHNGGHTLDLILTYGLSIENIIIFPQSEVVSDHYLISFIIRIDHNISTSPRYRIKRTYTSATAPSFINNLAETSIRFGSPSDHTELDQATESLESTLRYTLDRVAPLKRKIIREKKLSPWYNDQTRTLKQTTRQLERKWRQTKLVIFQTAWKESLLKYRKSLGDARKIYFSTLIGDNKNNSRFLFNTVAKLTRNKTTTERNTQSLHSSEDFMKFFIDKVENIRREIQAIKLKLDSTVTNPLHDNVAISDQCLECFAPLRETELATLISSANSSTCILDTVPTCLFKQICPGVIEPLLNIINSSLSTGYVPKSLKLAVIKPLIKKPDLDPSQLSNYRPISNLPFISKILEKVVAKQLCSYLDRNNIHEMYQSGFRPHHSTETALVKVVNDLLLTYNQGCVSLLVLLDLSAAFDTIDHTILLDRLENVVGIKGTVLSWLRFLPVWHFSMEIFSYQRPPSP
;
A
#
# COMPACT_ATOMS: atom_id res chain seq x y z
N MET A 1 -23.29 17.15 3.55
CA MET A 1 -22.42 18.04 2.76
C MET A 1 -23.31 19.15 2.26
N SER A 2 -23.10 20.41 2.65
CA SER A 2 -23.88 21.53 2.14
C SER A 2 -23.18 22.09 0.90
N ILE A 3 -23.90 22.23 -0.18
CA ILE A 3 -23.42 22.86 -1.41
C ILE A 3 -23.89 24.31 -1.35
N PRO A 4 -23.00 25.31 -1.32
CA PRO A 4 -23.42 26.71 -1.36
C PRO A 4 -24.02 27.01 -2.73
N LEU A 5 -25.24 27.57 -2.70
CA LEU A 5 -25.88 28.25 -3.81
C LEU A 5 -25.63 29.75 -3.66
N ILE A 6 -25.03 30.36 -4.64
CA ILE A 6 -24.65 31.77 -4.63
C ILE A 6 -25.37 32.45 -5.79
N ILE A 7 -26.05 33.54 -5.49
CA ILE A 7 -26.74 34.33 -6.49
C ILE A 7 -25.99 35.64 -6.65
N ILE A 8 -25.61 35.97 -7.88
CA ILE A 8 -24.92 37.20 -8.23
C ILE A 8 -25.84 38.00 -9.18
N SER A 9 -26.05 39.28 -8.85
CA SER A 9 -26.64 40.24 -9.76
C SER A 9 -25.72 41.43 -9.86
N ARG A 10 -25.24 41.70 -11.07
CA ARG A 10 -24.34 42.79 -11.35
C ARG A 10 -25.10 43.87 -12.15
N PRO A 11 -25.19 45.10 -11.65
CA PRO A 11 -25.73 46.18 -12.43
C PRO A 11 -24.80 46.56 -13.62
N PRO A 12 -25.32 47.08 -14.71
CA PRO A 12 -24.51 47.63 -15.78
C PRO A 12 -23.63 48.78 -15.25
N GLY A 13 -22.35 48.85 -15.65
CA GLY A 13 -21.43 49.90 -15.19
C GLY A 13 -19.95 49.52 -15.28
N PRO A 14 -19.06 50.34 -14.71
CA PRO A 14 -17.61 50.10 -14.78
C PRO A 14 -17.23 48.74 -14.17
N TYR A 15 -16.24 48.07 -14.75
CA TYR A 15 -15.95 46.64 -14.46
C TYR A 15 -14.61 46.40 -13.76
N THR A 16 -13.77 47.39 -13.55
CA THR A 16 -12.42 47.21 -12.98
C THR A 16 -12.47 46.73 -11.55
N GLU A 17 -13.32 47.32 -10.68
CA GLU A 17 -13.49 46.89 -9.29
C GLU A 17 -14.18 45.50 -9.22
N PHE A 18 -15.18 45.28 -10.09
CA PHE A 18 -15.86 43.99 -10.16
C PHE A 18 -14.92 42.84 -10.46
N LEU A 19 -14.00 42.98 -11.42
CA LEU A 19 -13.04 41.93 -11.74
C LEU A 19 -12.14 41.55 -10.56
N SER A 20 -11.64 42.54 -9.83
CA SER A 20 -10.80 42.30 -8.65
C SER A 20 -11.59 41.60 -7.54
N GLU A 21 -12.78 42.12 -7.22
CA GLU A 21 -13.64 41.54 -6.18
C GLU A 21 -14.12 40.13 -6.55
N PHE A 22 -14.48 39.92 -7.81
CA PHE A 22 -14.92 38.61 -8.30
C PHE A 22 -13.77 37.59 -8.29
N ALA A 23 -12.56 37.99 -8.70
CA ALA A 23 -11.38 37.12 -8.62
C ALA A 23 -11.06 36.69 -7.18
N ASP A 24 -11.09 37.65 -6.24
CA ASP A 24 -10.89 37.36 -4.81
C ASP A 24 -12.00 36.46 -4.24
N PHE A 25 -13.23 36.75 -4.62
CA PHE A 25 -14.39 35.96 -4.18
C PHE A 25 -14.29 34.51 -4.64
N VAL A 26 -14.08 34.23 -5.94
CA VAL A 26 -14.03 32.86 -6.46
C VAL A 26 -12.78 32.12 -5.99
N SER A 27 -11.65 32.81 -5.81
CA SER A 27 -10.43 32.24 -5.25
C SER A 27 -10.63 31.77 -3.79
N ASN A 28 -11.33 32.59 -2.98
CA ASN A 28 -11.66 32.22 -1.60
C ASN A 28 -12.72 31.11 -1.53
N LEU A 29 -13.68 31.10 -2.47
CA LEU A 29 -14.72 30.10 -2.56
C LEU A 29 -14.15 28.71 -2.81
N VAL A 30 -13.31 28.54 -3.85
CA VAL A 30 -12.75 27.22 -4.22
C VAL A 30 -11.80 26.65 -3.18
N VAL A 31 -11.19 27.51 -2.34
CA VAL A 31 -10.38 27.06 -1.19
C VAL A 31 -11.26 26.60 -0.01
N SER A 32 -12.47 27.16 0.11
CA SER A 32 -13.35 26.92 1.27
C SER A 32 -14.30 25.74 1.08
N VAL A 33 -14.64 25.38 -0.16
CA VAL A 33 -15.63 24.34 -0.48
C VAL A 33 -15.15 23.40 -1.59
N ASP A 34 -15.61 22.15 -1.57
CA ASP A 34 -15.31 21.16 -2.60
C ASP A 34 -16.29 21.24 -3.79
N LYS A 35 -17.47 21.86 -3.61
CA LYS A 35 -18.54 22.01 -4.61
C LYS A 35 -19.29 23.32 -4.39
N ALA A 36 -19.57 24.04 -5.47
CA ALA A 36 -20.36 25.26 -5.43
C ALA A 36 -21.18 25.46 -6.72
N LEU A 37 -22.30 26.14 -6.59
CA LEU A 37 -23.13 26.62 -7.70
C LEU A 37 -23.26 28.11 -7.57
N ILE A 38 -22.93 28.86 -8.64
CA ILE A 38 -23.11 30.30 -8.73
C ILE A 38 -24.03 30.55 -9.93
N VAL A 39 -25.09 31.27 -9.70
CA VAL A 39 -26.09 31.62 -10.73
C VAL A 39 -26.42 33.10 -10.66
N GLY A 40 -26.86 33.64 -11.76
CA GLY A 40 -27.43 34.98 -11.77
C GLY A 40 -27.12 35.80 -13.01
N ASP A 41 -27.57 37.04 -13.00
CA ASP A 41 -27.34 38.02 -14.03
C ASP A 41 -26.03 38.75 -13.82
N PHE A 42 -25.10 38.55 -14.76
CA PHE A 42 -23.77 39.16 -14.73
C PHE A 42 -23.69 40.44 -15.56
N ASN A 43 -24.68 40.72 -16.36
CA ASN A 43 -24.67 41.84 -17.29
C ASN A 43 -23.39 41.91 -18.13
N ILE A 44 -22.94 40.74 -18.61
CA ILE A 44 -21.75 40.56 -19.46
C ILE A 44 -22.21 39.83 -20.72
N HIS A 45 -21.85 40.33 -21.86
CA HIS A 45 -22.17 39.69 -23.15
C HIS A 45 -21.33 38.43 -23.37
N PHE A 46 -21.72 37.30 -22.74
CA PHE A 46 -20.97 36.03 -22.87
C PHE A 46 -21.07 35.41 -24.27
N ASP A 47 -22.02 35.83 -25.09
CA ASP A 47 -22.15 35.51 -26.50
C ASP A 47 -21.09 36.21 -27.37
N ASN A 48 -20.56 37.37 -26.95
CA ASN A 48 -19.54 38.11 -27.67
C ASN A 48 -18.13 37.64 -27.23
N LEU A 49 -17.47 36.88 -28.12
CA LEU A 49 -16.13 36.31 -27.86
C LEU A 49 -15.02 37.38 -27.75
N GLU A 50 -15.23 38.55 -28.30
CA GLU A 50 -14.26 39.66 -28.34
C GLU A 50 -14.46 40.66 -27.16
N ASP A 51 -15.50 40.50 -26.36
CA ASP A 51 -15.75 41.36 -25.20
C ASP A 51 -14.60 41.26 -24.17
N PRO A 52 -13.87 42.36 -23.89
CA PRO A 52 -12.75 42.35 -22.96
C PRO A 52 -13.15 41.88 -21.54
N LEU A 53 -14.39 42.21 -21.08
CA LEU A 53 -14.88 41.83 -19.79
C LEU A 53 -15.15 40.32 -19.73
N ARG A 54 -15.74 39.74 -20.77
CA ARG A 54 -15.91 38.30 -20.92
C ARG A 54 -14.58 37.58 -20.90
N ILE A 55 -13.59 38.03 -21.68
CA ILE A 55 -12.25 37.42 -21.73
C ILE A 55 -11.63 37.41 -20.35
N ALA A 56 -11.69 38.53 -19.62
CA ALA A 56 -11.15 38.62 -18.25
C ALA A 56 -11.85 37.67 -17.27
N VAL A 57 -13.20 37.62 -17.32
CA VAL A 57 -13.97 36.73 -16.43
C VAL A 57 -13.71 35.26 -16.75
N VAL A 58 -13.67 34.88 -18.04
CA VAL A 58 -13.32 33.49 -18.43
C VAL A 58 -11.92 33.10 -17.92
N SER A 59 -10.93 33.99 -18.06
CA SER A 59 -9.58 33.76 -17.55
C SER A 59 -9.57 33.55 -16.02
N ILE A 60 -10.38 34.31 -15.27
CA ILE A 60 -10.53 34.12 -13.81
C ILE A 60 -11.18 32.76 -13.53
N LEU A 61 -12.26 32.40 -14.22
CA LEU A 61 -12.95 31.12 -14.01
C LEU A 61 -12.06 29.92 -14.30
N ASP A 62 -11.31 29.97 -15.40
CA ASP A 62 -10.37 28.91 -15.79
C ASP A 62 -9.23 28.74 -14.77
N SER A 63 -8.73 29.85 -14.23
CA SER A 63 -7.65 29.84 -13.24
C SER A 63 -8.02 29.09 -11.94
N VAL A 64 -9.32 29.06 -11.61
CA VAL A 64 -9.84 28.41 -10.39
C VAL A 64 -10.62 27.13 -10.69
N GLY A 65 -10.74 26.73 -11.96
CA GLY A 65 -11.42 25.50 -12.38
C GLY A 65 -12.94 25.57 -12.28
N ILE A 66 -13.54 26.75 -12.35
CA ILE A 66 -15.00 26.95 -12.41
C ILE A 66 -15.45 26.87 -13.87
N LYS A 67 -16.51 26.10 -14.12
CA LYS A 67 -17.05 25.91 -15.47
C LYS A 67 -18.29 26.78 -15.70
N HIS A 68 -18.35 27.42 -16.85
CA HIS A 68 -19.53 28.07 -17.38
C HIS A 68 -20.37 27.07 -18.19
N ASN A 69 -21.70 27.05 -18.01
CA ASN A 69 -22.55 25.99 -18.55
C ASN A 69 -23.69 26.49 -19.48
N VAL A 70 -23.98 27.77 -19.53
CA VAL A 70 -25.08 28.32 -20.36
C VAL A 70 -24.62 28.57 -21.79
N ILE A 71 -25.33 28.02 -22.75
CA ILE A 71 -25.10 28.25 -24.19
C ILE A 71 -26.42 28.72 -24.79
N GLY A 72 -26.40 29.93 -25.35
CA GLY A 72 -27.54 30.54 -25.99
C GLY A 72 -28.07 31.79 -25.29
N PRO A 73 -28.98 32.56 -25.94
CA PRO A 73 -29.48 33.82 -25.41
C PRO A 73 -30.35 33.61 -24.16
N THR A 74 -30.13 34.46 -23.17
CA THR A 74 -30.89 34.46 -21.90
C THR A 74 -31.70 35.75 -21.70
N HIS A 75 -31.63 36.67 -22.69
CA HIS A 75 -32.29 37.96 -22.67
C HIS A 75 -32.96 38.24 -24.03
N ASN A 76 -34.06 38.98 -24.04
CA ASN A 76 -34.85 39.35 -25.25
C ASN A 76 -34.00 40.08 -26.30
N GLY A 77 -32.94 40.77 -25.89
CA GLY A 77 -31.97 41.41 -26.80
C GLY A 77 -31.06 40.43 -27.56
N GLY A 78 -31.24 39.13 -27.40
CA GLY A 78 -30.43 38.09 -28.04
C GLY A 78 -29.09 37.80 -27.39
N HIS A 79 -28.84 38.37 -26.21
CA HIS A 79 -27.57 38.21 -25.48
C HIS A 79 -27.63 37.15 -24.37
N THR A 80 -26.47 36.55 -24.04
CA THR A 80 -26.29 35.66 -22.89
C THR A 80 -25.76 36.49 -21.72
N LEU A 81 -26.63 36.92 -20.82
CA LEU A 81 -26.32 37.78 -19.67
C LEU A 81 -26.33 36.97 -18.35
N ASP A 82 -27.17 35.91 -18.28
CA ASP A 82 -27.32 35.07 -17.12
C ASP A 82 -26.41 33.88 -17.22
N LEU A 83 -25.64 33.63 -16.15
CA LEU A 83 -24.64 32.56 -16.10
C LEU A 83 -24.99 31.52 -15.06
N ILE A 84 -24.62 30.28 -15.37
CA ILE A 84 -24.61 29.18 -14.43
C ILE A 84 -23.16 28.67 -14.35
N LEU A 85 -22.51 28.95 -13.25
CA LEU A 85 -21.13 28.60 -12.98
C LEU A 85 -21.06 27.46 -11.95
N THR A 86 -20.25 26.43 -12.26
CA THR A 86 -20.13 25.25 -11.39
C THR A 86 -18.70 24.98 -10.99
N TYR A 87 -18.52 24.64 -9.73
CA TYR A 87 -17.27 24.12 -9.20
C TYR A 87 -17.51 22.73 -8.59
N GLY A 88 -16.83 21.71 -9.10
CA GLY A 88 -16.99 20.33 -8.62
C GLY A 88 -18.39 19.72 -8.81
N LEU A 89 -19.24 20.31 -9.66
CA LEU A 89 -20.58 19.84 -9.97
C LEU A 89 -20.74 19.62 -11.47
N SER A 90 -21.59 18.65 -11.84
CA SER A 90 -22.05 18.43 -13.21
C SER A 90 -23.50 18.87 -13.36
N ILE A 91 -23.79 19.58 -14.43
CA ILE A 91 -25.13 20.02 -14.81
C ILE A 91 -25.55 19.29 -16.07
N GLU A 92 -26.81 18.90 -16.11
CA GLU A 92 -27.44 18.22 -17.24
C GLU A 92 -28.77 18.91 -17.58
N ASN A 93 -29.23 18.73 -18.83
CA ASN A 93 -30.56 19.19 -19.31
C ASN A 93 -30.80 20.68 -19.06
N ILE A 94 -29.89 21.54 -19.55
CA ILE A 94 -30.11 22.98 -19.49
C ILE A 94 -31.13 23.35 -20.58
N ILE A 95 -32.25 23.91 -20.17
CA ILE A 95 -33.32 24.37 -21.06
C ILE A 95 -33.56 25.84 -20.78
N ILE A 96 -33.51 26.67 -21.83
CA ILE A 96 -33.78 28.10 -21.77
C ILE A 96 -35.18 28.30 -22.33
N PHE A 97 -36.09 28.87 -21.55
CA PHE A 97 -37.48 29.16 -21.92
C PHE A 97 -37.63 30.64 -22.13
N PRO A 98 -37.89 31.11 -23.39
CA PRO A 98 -38.27 32.49 -23.63
C PRO A 98 -39.54 32.83 -22.84
N GLN A 99 -39.53 33.97 -22.15
CA GLN A 99 -40.71 34.48 -21.44
C GLN A 99 -41.37 35.63 -22.21
N SER A 100 -42.65 35.91 -21.90
CA SER A 100 -43.30 37.08 -22.44
C SER A 100 -42.71 38.35 -21.79
N GLU A 101 -42.56 39.41 -22.56
CA GLU A 101 -42.04 40.71 -22.11
C GLU A 101 -42.82 41.33 -20.92
N VAL A 102 -44.05 40.86 -20.67
CA VAL A 102 -44.89 41.30 -19.56
C VAL A 102 -44.36 40.84 -18.22
N VAL A 103 -43.59 39.72 -18.20
CA VAL A 103 -43.08 39.13 -16.95
C VAL A 103 -41.64 39.54 -16.71
N SER A 104 -40.76 39.43 -17.72
CA SER A 104 -39.35 39.79 -17.65
C SER A 104 -38.75 39.80 -19.04
N ASP A 105 -37.72 40.62 -19.27
CA ASP A 105 -36.87 40.64 -20.43
C ASP A 105 -35.80 39.52 -20.38
N HIS A 106 -35.62 38.86 -19.22
CA HIS A 106 -34.76 37.67 -19.07
C HIS A 106 -35.56 36.39 -19.22
N TYR A 107 -34.89 35.33 -19.74
CA TYR A 107 -35.46 34.02 -19.97
C TYR A 107 -35.34 33.13 -18.71
N LEU A 108 -36.28 32.22 -18.53
CA LEU A 108 -36.21 31.21 -17.48
C LEU A 108 -35.22 30.12 -17.88
N ILE A 109 -34.22 29.84 -17.04
CA ILE A 109 -33.26 28.75 -17.22
C ILE A 109 -33.56 27.63 -16.25
N SER A 110 -33.86 26.44 -16.78
CA SER A 110 -34.06 25.22 -15.99
C SER A 110 -32.88 24.27 -16.24
N PHE A 111 -32.41 23.60 -15.20
CA PHE A 111 -31.32 22.64 -15.30
C PHE A 111 -31.39 21.60 -14.21
N ILE A 112 -30.74 20.46 -14.41
CA ILE A 112 -30.62 19.37 -13.46
C ILE A 112 -29.19 19.33 -12.93
N ILE A 113 -29.04 19.37 -11.59
CA ILE A 113 -27.75 19.17 -10.94
C ILE A 113 -27.65 17.70 -10.56
N ARG A 114 -26.67 16.98 -11.08
CA ARG A 114 -26.37 15.64 -10.63
C ARG A 114 -25.49 15.73 -9.38
N ILE A 115 -26.10 15.49 -8.24
CA ILE A 115 -25.40 15.41 -6.97
C ILE A 115 -25.17 13.91 -6.69
N ASP A 116 -23.96 13.43 -6.90
CA ASP A 116 -23.57 12.08 -6.47
C ASP A 116 -23.63 12.04 -4.94
N HIS A 117 -24.78 11.74 -4.43
CA HIS A 117 -24.95 11.41 -3.04
C HIS A 117 -24.44 9.99 -2.80
N ASN A 118 -23.17 9.85 -2.55
CA ASN A 118 -22.69 8.75 -1.71
C ASN A 118 -23.16 9.01 -0.27
N ILE A 119 -24.47 9.08 -0.08
CA ILE A 119 -25.06 8.98 1.26
C ILE A 119 -25.03 7.49 1.60
N SER A 120 -23.88 7.01 2.04
CA SER A 120 -23.86 5.88 2.94
C SER A 120 -24.49 6.38 4.25
N THR A 121 -25.83 6.32 4.31
CA THR A 121 -26.62 6.65 5.52
C THR A 121 -26.40 5.61 6.62
N SER A 122 -25.77 4.50 6.32
CA SER A 122 -25.35 3.52 7.31
C SER A 122 -23.95 3.84 7.83
N PRO A 123 -23.75 3.90 9.15
CA PRO A 123 -22.43 4.10 9.70
C PRO A 123 -21.52 2.97 9.23
N ARG A 124 -20.39 3.32 8.59
CA ARG A 124 -19.39 2.33 8.20
C ARG A 124 -18.82 1.68 9.45
N TYR A 125 -18.93 0.37 9.54
CA TYR A 125 -18.38 -0.40 10.63
C TYR A 125 -17.10 -1.09 10.19
N ARG A 126 -16.15 -1.16 11.10
CA ARG A 126 -14.95 -1.99 10.96
C ARG A 126 -14.92 -2.99 12.09
N ILE A 127 -14.81 -4.26 11.75
CA ILE A 127 -14.58 -5.30 12.74
C ILE A 127 -13.08 -5.36 13.01
N LYS A 128 -12.68 -5.15 14.26
CA LYS A 128 -11.27 -5.21 14.67
C LYS A 128 -11.12 -5.61 16.12
N ARG A 129 -9.99 -6.23 16.44
CA ARG A 129 -9.55 -6.45 17.82
C ARG A 129 -8.94 -5.17 18.37
N THR A 130 -8.98 -5.04 19.68
CA THR A 130 -8.33 -3.93 20.41
C THR A 130 -7.27 -4.53 21.31
N TYR A 131 -6.03 -4.10 21.13
CA TYR A 131 -4.90 -4.52 21.95
C TYR A 131 -4.56 -3.39 22.91
N THR A 132 -4.36 -3.73 24.20
CA THR A 132 -3.95 -2.84 25.27
C THR A 132 -2.66 -3.36 25.90
N SER A 133 -2.04 -2.61 26.79
CA SER A 133 -0.86 -3.09 27.56
C SER A 133 -1.16 -4.33 28.39
N ALA A 134 -2.41 -4.52 28.84
CA ALA A 134 -2.84 -5.70 29.58
C ALA A 134 -3.10 -6.94 28.71
N THR A 135 -3.14 -6.80 27.36
CA THR A 135 -3.50 -7.93 26.48
C THR A 135 -2.49 -9.06 26.54
N ALA A 136 -1.19 -8.77 26.48
CA ALA A 136 -0.16 -9.80 26.51
C ALA A 136 -0.08 -10.53 27.87
N PRO A 137 -0.06 -9.86 29.03
CA PRO A 137 -0.13 -10.53 30.33
C PRO A 137 -1.38 -11.41 30.48
N SER A 138 -2.56 -10.91 30.12
CA SER A 138 -3.80 -11.69 30.18
C SER A 138 -3.76 -12.89 29.22
N PHE A 139 -3.11 -12.77 28.08
CA PHE A 139 -2.93 -13.87 27.13
C PHE A 139 -2.07 -14.98 27.73
N ILE A 140 -0.91 -14.64 28.32
CA ILE A 140 0.00 -15.59 28.96
C ILE A 140 -0.70 -16.33 30.14
N ASN A 141 -1.43 -15.61 30.99
CA ASN A 141 -2.16 -16.21 32.08
C ASN A 141 -3.23 -17.21 31.59
N ASN A 142 -3.98 -16.88 30.56
CA ASN A 142 -4.97 -17.78 29.96
C ASN A 142 -4.32 -18.98 29.26
N LEU A 143 -3.12 -18.85 28.69
CA LEU A 143 -2.36 -19.98 28.14
C LEU A 143 -1.92 -20.94 29.24
N ALA A 144 -1.46 -20.43 30.38
CA ALA A 144 -1.04 -21.24 31.50
C ALA A 144 -2.20 -22.12 32.08
N GLU A 145 -3.45 -21.61 32.00
CA GLU A 145 -4.64 -22.35 32.39
C GLU A 145 -4.97 -23.51 31.42
N THR A 146 -4.57 -23.42 30.16
CA THR A 146 -4.94 -24.38 29.10
C THR A 146 -4.03 -25.60 29.01
N SER A 147 -3.03 -25.74 29.89
CA SER A 147 -2.11 -26.91 30.00
C SER A 147 -1.67 -27.47 28.64
N ILE A 148 -1.05 -26.62 27.80
CA ILE A 148 -0.46 -27.06 26.53
C ILE A 148 0.77 -27.89 26.83
N ARG A 149 0.59 -29.18 27.12
CA ARG A 149 1.68 -30.13 27.22
C ARG A 149 1.68 -30.98 25.95
N PHE A 150 2.45 -30.57 24.98
CA PHE A 150 2.80 -31.45 23.87
C PHE A 150 4.11 -32.15 24.22
N GLY A 151 4.08 -33.47 24.22
CA GLY A 151 5.32 -34.25 24.09
C GLY A 151 6.03 -33.84 22.79
N SER A 152 7.29 -34.19 22.63
CA SER A 152 7.95 -33.97 21.33
C SER A 152 7.33 -34.91 20.31
N PRO A 153 6.67 -34.37 19.24
CA PRO A 153 6.08 -35.21 18.20
C PRO A 153 7.14 -36.09 17.56
N SER A 154 6.83 -37.38 17.39
CA SER A 154 7.77 -38.38 16.88
C SER A 154 7.56 -38.71 15.41
N ASP A 155 6.36 -38.46 14.89
CA ASP A 155 6.02 -38.71 13.50
C ASP A 155 5.35 -37.50 12.82
N HIS A 156 5.11 -37.62 11.51
CA HIS A 156 4.53 -36.55 10.68
C HIS A 156 3.10 -36.20 11.11
N THR A 157 2.31 -37.19 11.52
CA THR A 157 0.91 -37.01 11.91
C THR A 157 0.80 -36.32 13.26
N GLU A 158 1.60 -36.73 14.23
CA GLU A 158 1.69 -36.09 15.53
C GLU A 158 2.18 -34.64 15.39
N LEU A 159 3.11 -34.38 14.47
CA LEU A 159 3.63 -33.03 14.22
C LEU A 159 2.60 -32.11 13.59
N ASP A 160 1.80 -32.59 12.64
CA ASP A 160 0.67 -31.85 12.08
C ASP A 160 -0.36 -31.53 13.18
N GLN A 161 -0.75 -32.54 13.99
CA GLN A 161 -1.70 -32.36 15.09
C GLN A 161 -1.19 -31.39 16.16
N ALA A 162 0.08 -31.47 16.54
CA ALA A 162 0.68 -30.56 17.51
C ALA A 162 0.66 -29.11 16.99
N THR A 163 0.95 -28.91 15.72
CA THR A 163 0.94 -27.58 15.08
C THR A 163 -0.49 -27.01 15.01
N GLU A 164 -1.46 -27.79 14.58
CA GLU A 164 -2.88 -27.40 14.53
C GLU A 164 -3.44 -27.11 15.93
N SER A 165 -3.05 -27.91 16.93
CA SER A 165 -3.45 -27.70 18.31
C SER A 165 -2.85 -26.42 18.90
N LEU A 166 -1.59 -26.10 18.61
CA LEU A 166 -0.98 -24.82 18.99
C LEU A 166 -1.74 -23.66 18.36
N GLU A 167 -1.99 -23.70 17.05
CA GLU A 167 -2.71 -22.64 16.32
C GLU A 167 -4.14 -22.45 16.85
N SER A 168 -4.86 -23.54 17.10
CA SER A 168 -6.23 -23.50 17.64
C SER A 168 -6.28 -22.92 19.05
N THR A 169 -5.33 -23.28 19.90
CA THR A 169 -5.21 -22.75 21.26
C THR A 169 -4.86 -21.26 21.26
N LEU A 170 -3.93 -20.84 20.39
CA LEU A 170 -3.60 -19.42 20.21
C LEU A 170 -4.81 -18.62 19.73
N ARG A 171 -5.60 -19.17 18.81
CA ARG A 171 -6.83 -18.55 18.30
C ARG A 171 -7.89 -18.43 19.38
N TYR A 172 -8.15 -19.51 20.09
CA TYR A 172 -9.11 -19.54 21.20
C TYR A 172 -8.76 -18.52 22.29
N THR A 173 -7.49 -18.50 22.71
CA THR A 173 -7.00 -17.54 23.72
C THR A 173 -7.11 -16.10 23.24
N LEU A 174 -6.80 -15.84 21.97
CA LEU A 174 -6.93 -14.52 21.37
C LEU A 174 -8.39 -14.04 21.32
N ASP A 175 -9.32 -14.95 21.00
CA ASP A 175 -10.75 -14.64 20.95
C ASP A 175 -11.29 -14.32 22.36
N ARG A 176 -10.78 -14.99 23.38
CA ARG A 176 -11.14 -14.75 24.78
C ARG A 176 -10.58 -13.43 25.30
N VAL A 177 -9.31 -13.13 25.06
CA VAL A 177 -8.61 -11.96 25.61
C VAL A 177 -8.88 -10.68 24.79
N ALA A 178 -8.95 -10.79 23.48
CA ALA A 178 -9.15 -9.66 22.57
C ALA A 178 -10.22 -10.00 21.50
N PRO A 179 -11.50 -10.12 21.87
CA PRO A 179 -12.56 -10.48 20.94
C PRO A 179 -12.70 -9.45 19.82
N LEU A 180 -13.20 -9.90 18.65
CA LEU A 180 -13.55 -9.05 17.54
C LEU A 180 -14.70 -8.12 17.93
N LYS A 181 -14.51 -6.82 17.82
CA LYS A 181 -15.52 -5.80 18.14
C LYS A 181 -15.84 -4.98 16.90
N ARG A 182 -17.14 -4.78 16.67
CA ARG A 182 -17.64 -3.86 15.64
C ARG A 182 -17.43 -2.43 16.10
N LYS A 183 -16.62 -1.65 15.40
CA LYS A 183 -16.39 -0.23 15.71
C LYS A 183 -16.86 0.64 14.55
N ILE A 184 -17.60 1.69 14.88
CA ILE A 184 -18.00 2.70 13.90
C ILE A 184 -16.73 3.41 13.41
N ILE A 185 -16.55 3.46 12.09
CA ILE A 185 -15.50 4.26 11.47
C ILE A 185 -15.96 5.72 11.54
N ARG A 186 -15.50 6.43 12.55
CA ARG A 186 -15.59 7.89 12.55
C ARG A 186 -14.41 8.40 11.74
N GLU A 187 -14.65 8.94 10.57
CA GLU A 187 -13.62 9.66 9.81
C GLU A 187 -13.23 10.93 10.60
N LYS A 188 -12.33 10.77 11.54
CA LYS A 188 -11.67 11.92 12.14
C LYS A 188 -10.61 12.37 11.15
N LYS A 189 -10.92 13.32 10.29
CA LYS A 189 -9.92 14.15 9.60
C LYS A 189 -9.25 15.06 10.64
N LEU A 190 -8.53 14.51 11.58
CA LEU A 190 -7.66 15.26 12.45
C LEU A 190 -6.32 15.38 11.71
N SER A 191 -6.02 16.59 11.24
CA SER A 191 -4.68 16.92 10.79
C SER A 191 -3.73 16.67 11.95
N PRO A 192 -2.70 15.82 11.81
CA PRO A 192 -1.85 15.40 12.94
C PRO A 192 -1.06 16.55 13.58
N TRP A 193 -0.92 17.68 12.88
CA TRP A 193 -0.30 18.91 13.38
C TRP A 193 -1.25 19.83 14.16
N TYR A 194 -2.53 19.47 14.28
CA TYR A 194 -3.54 20.30 14.92
C TYR A 194 -3.48 20.12 16.44
N ASN A 195 -2.91 21.10 17.14
CA ASN A 195 -2.69 21.10 18.58
C ASN A 195 -3.75 21.95 19.35
N ASP A 196 -3.67 21.94 20.67
CA ASP A 196 -4.63 22.65 21.51
C ASP A 196 -4.55 24.17 21.35
N GLN A 197 -3.35 24.72 21.10
CA GLN A 197 -3.14 26.13 20.83
C GLN A 197 -3.88 26.57 19.56
N THR A 198 -3.76 25.82 18.47
CA THR A 198 -4.50 26.11 17.24
C THR A 198 -6.00 25.96 17.41
N ARG A 199 -6.45 25.04 18.29
CA ARG A 199 -7.87 24.85 18.64
C ARG A 199 -8.42 26.06 19.38
N THR A 200 -7.70 26.54 20.37
CA THR A 200 -8.10 27.72 21.16
C THR A 200 -8.19 28.98 20.29
N LEU A 201 -7.17 29.22 19.44
CA LEU A 201 -7.19 30.34 18.51
C LEU A 201 -8.37 30.27 17.53
N LYS A 202 -8.69 29.08 17.03
CA LYS A 202 -9.87 28.87 16.18
C LYS A 202 -11.17 29.21 16.90
N GLN A 203 -11.31 28.79 18.17
CA GLN A 203 -12.51 29.08 18.97
C GLN A 203 -12.66 30.60 19.18
N THR A 204 -11.58 31.28 19.58
CA THR A 204 -11.57 32.74 19.77
C THR A 204 -11.92 33.48 18.47
N THR A 205 -11.32 33.08 17.35
CA THR A 205 -11.60 33.67 16.03
C THR A 205 -13.08 33.53 15.67
N ARG A 206 -13.67 32.35 15.89
CA ARG A 206 -15.11 32.14 15.64
C ARG A 206 -16.02 32.92 16.57
N GLN A 207 -15.63 33.12 17.85
CA GLN A 207 -16.39 33.93 18.78
C GLN A 207 -16.41 35.40 18.34
N LEU A 208 -15.28 35.94 17.93
CA LEU A 208 -15.17 37.30 17.40
C LEU A 208 -15.94 37.48 16.08
N GLU A 209 -15.90 36.49 15.20
CA GLU A 209 -16.69 36.46 13.97
C GLU A 209 -18.19 36.55 14.27
N ARG A 210 -18.68 35.71 15.20
CA ARG A 210 -20.10 35.74 15.61
C ARG A 210 -20.52 37.09 16.19
N LYS A 211 -19.68 37.67 17.09
CA LYS A 211 -19.92 38.99 17.65
C LYS A 211 -19.98 40.06 16.56
N TRP A 212 -19.05 40.07 15.64
CA TRP A 212 -19.09 41.00 14.50
C TRP A 212 -20.35 40.81 13.63
N ARG A 213 -20.69 39.58 13.31
CA ARG A 213 -21.92 39.31 12.49
C ARG A 213 -23.21 39.79 13.19
N GLN A 214 -23.27 39.70 14.51
CA GLN A 214 -24.41 40.13 15.31
C GLN A 214 -24.50 41.66 15.48
N THR A 215 -23.35 42.29 15.76
CA THR A 215 -23.31 43.73 16.14
C THR A 215 -22.98 44.65 14.99
N LYS A 216 -22.34 44.13 13.92
CA LYS A 216 -21.82 44.89 12.79
C LYS A 216 -20.80 45.99 13.16
N LEU A 217 -20.29 45.99 14.39
CA LEU A 217 -19.34 46.98 14.88
C LEU A 217 -17.92 46.74 14.29
N VAL A 218 -17.31 47.82 13.78
CA VAL A 218 -15.96 47.79 13.17
C VAL A 218 -14.90 47.24 14.13
N ILE A 219 -15.02 47.54 15.43
CA ILE A 219 -14.10 47.04 16.44
C ILE A 219 -14.02 45.52 16.49
N PHE A 220 -15.14 44.83 16.39
CA PHE A 220 -15.19 43.37 16.35
C PHE A 220 -14.71 42.82 15.00
N GLN A 221 -14.89 43.56 13.92
CA GLN A 221 -14.34 43.20 12.60
C GLN A 221 -12.83 43.22 12.61
N THR A 222 -12.21 44.28 13.14
CA THR A 222 -10.77 44.41 13.26
C THR A 222 -10.18 43.32 14.14
N ALA A 223 -10.75 43.10 15.34
CA ALA A 223 -10.35 42.06 16.26
C ALA A 223 -10.46 40.65 15.66
N TRP A 224 -11.51 40.39 14.87
CA TRP A 224 -11.67 39.13 14.14
C TRP A 224 -10.60 38.95 13.08
N LYS A 225 -10.30 39.97 12.25
CA LYS A 225 -9.25 39.92 11.24
C LYS A 225 -7.87 39.64 11.85
N GLU A 226 -7.53 40.32 12.95
CA GLU A 226 -6.28 40.09 13.67
C GLU A 226 -6.19 38.67 14.25
N SER A 227 -7.28 38.19 14.89
CA SER A 227 -7.35 36.84 15.42
C SER A 227 -7.22 35.79 14.32
N LEU A 228 -7.81 36.02 13.15
CA LEU A 228 -7.71 35.15 11.99
C LEU A 228 -6.26 35.05 11.47
N LEU A 229 -5.54 36.17 11.41
CA LEU A 229 -4.13 36.20 11.04
C LEU A 229 -3.27 35.40 12.04
N LYS A 230 -3.48 35.60 13.35
CA LYS A 230 -2.81 34.82 14.40
C LYS A 230 -3.09 33.32 14.30
N TYR A 231 -4.36 32.95 14.06
CA TYR A 231 -4.73 31.53 13.84
C TYR A 231 -4.06 30.93 12.61
N ARG A 232 -4.05 31.64 11.47
CA ARG A 232 -3.38 31.18 10.23
C ARG A 232 -1.88 30.99 10.42
N LYS A 233 -1.22 31.95 11.09
CA LYS A 233 0.21 31.85 11.42
C LYS A 233 0.50 30.63 12.31
N SER A 234 -0.25 30.48 13.41
CA SER A 234 -0.09 29.35 14.34
C SER A 234 -0.32 27.99 13.64
N LEU A 235 -1.26 27.90 12.70
CA LEU A 235 -1.51 26.69 11.91
C LEU A 235 -0.34 26.36 10.98
N GLY A 236 0.25 27.39 10.34
CA GLY A 236 1.44 27.24 9.50
C GLY A 236 2.66 26.78 10.31
N ASP A 237 2.88 27.39 11.46
CA ASP A 237 3.99 27.06 12.36
C ASP A 237 3.84 25.62 12.92
N ALA A 238 2.66 25.25 13.39
CA ALA A 238 2.38 23.89 13.86
C ALA A 238 2.61 22.84 12.79
N ARG A 239 2.20 23.11 11.54
CA ARG A 239 2.46 22.24 10.40
C ARG A 239 3.95 22.12 10.08
N LYS A 240 4.67 23.25 10.09
CA LYS A 240 6.11 23.28 9.85
C LYS A 240 6.87 22.48 10.91
N ILE A 241 6.57 22.69 12.19
CA ILE A 241 7.18 21.95 13.30
C ILE A 241 6.93 20.46 13.15
N TYR A 242 5.68 20.06 12.94
CA TYR A 242 5.32 18.63 12.78
C TYR A 242 6.14 17.95 11.67
N PHE A 243 6.21 18.53 10.46
CA PHE A 243 6.95 17.92 9.36
C PHE A 243 8.47 17.98 9.57
N SER A 244 9.00 19.04 10.21
CA SER A 244 10.43 19.11 10.54
C SER A 244 10.82 18.02 11.54
N THR A 245 10.02 17.79 12.57
CA THR A 245 10.24 16.71 13.54
C THR A 245 10.14 15.35 12.84
N LEU A 246 9.09 15.15 12.04
CA LEU A 246 8.87 13.88 11.31
C LEU A 246 10.05 13.54 10.37
N ILE A 247 10.62 14.54 9.70
CA ILE A 247 11.81 14.39 8.85
C ILE A 247 13.03 14.11 9.71
N GLY A 248 13.19 14.84 10.83
CA GLY A 248 14.29 14.66 11.77
C GLY A 248 14.37 13.24 12.33
N ASP A 249 13.23 12.70 12.76
CA ASP A 249 13.12 11.36 13.35
C ASP A 249 13.36 10.24 12.34
N ASN A 250 13.22 10.53 11.04
CA ASN A 250 13.32 9.54 9.95
C ASN A 250 14.47 9.85 8.97
N LYS A 251 15.53 10.55 9.41
CA LYS A 251 16.66 10.93 8.54
C LYS A 251 17.29 9.76 7.77
N ASN A 252 17.35 8.58 8.38
CA ASN A 252 17.97 7.39 7.79
C ASN A 252 16.98 6.50 7.02
N ASN A 253 15.72 6.92 6.84
CA ASN A 253 14.70 6.17 6.13
C ASN A 253 14.23 6.92 4.87
N SER A 254 15.02 6.85 3.81
CA SER A 254 14.74 7.50 2.54
C SER A 254 13.36 7.12 1.96
N ARG A 255 12.97 5.84 2.08
CA ARG A 255 11.67 5.35 1.60
C ARG A 255 10.49 6.03 2.34
N PHE A 256 10.62 6.23 3.65
CA PHE A 256 9.61 6.94 4.44
C PHE A 256 9.52 8.40 4.02
N LEU A 257 10.66 9.07 3.82
CA LEU A 257 10.72 10.47 3.40
C LEU A 257 10.09 10.67 2.01
N PHE A 258 10.45 9.86 1.03
CA PHE A 258 9.86 9.90 -0.31
C PHE A 258 8.34 9.65 -0.28
N ASN A 259 7.86 8.67 0.49
CA ASN A 259 6.43 8.42 0.66
C ASN A 259 5.69 9.59 1.32
N THR A 260 6.34 10.28 2.26
CA THR A 260 5.77 11.45 2.93
C THR A 260 5.67 12.64 1.97
N VAL A 261 6.72 12.90 1.19
CA VAL A 261 6.71 13.92 0.13
C VAL A 261 5.64 13.60 -0.91
N ALA A 262 5.57 12.36 -1.39
CA ALA A 262 4.56 11.94 -2.35
C ALA A 262 3.12 12.14 -1.84
N LYS A 263 2.87 11.93 -0.54
CA LYS A 263 1.55 12.21 0.08
C LYS A 263 1.23 13.69 0.16
N LEU A 264 2.24 14.55 0.31
CA LEU A 264 2.09 16.01 0.40
C LEU A 264 1.91 16.64 -0.99
N THR A 265 2.60 16.12 -2.00
CA THR A 265 2.60 16.65 -3.37
C THR A 265 1.50 16.05 -4.25
N ARG A 266 0.93 14.91 -3.86
CA ARG A 266 -0.23 14.36 -4.59
C ARG A 266 -1.38 15.35 -4.47
N ASN A 267 -1.67 16.02 -5.57
CA ASN A 267 -2.92 16.73 -5.73
C ASN A 267 -4.07 15.76 -5.44
N LYS A 268 -5.08 16.21 -4.67
CA LYS A 268 -6.29 15.43 -4.33
C LYS A 268 -7.12 14.96 -5.54
N THR A 269 -6.71 15.28 -6.75
CA THR A 269 -7.32 14.87 -8.01
C THR A 269 -6.98 13.46 -8.46
N THR A 270 -6.04 12.77 -7.81
CA THR A 270 -6.03 11.32 -7.94
C THR A 270 -7.14 10.80 -7.03
N THR A 271 -8.36 10.77 -7.59
CA THR A 271 -9.40 9.83 -7.26
C THR A 271 -8.74 8.66 -6.51
N GLU A 272 -9.19 8.36 -5.26
CA GLU A 272 -9.15 6.98 -4.81
C GLU A 272 -9.78 6.23 -5.99
N ARG A 273 -8.95 5.79 -6.93
CA ARG A 273 -9.37 4.77 -7.85
C ARG A 273 -9.83 3.69 -6.90
N ASN A 274 -11.14 3.53 -6.80
CA ASN A 274 -11.71 2.28 -6.40
C ASN A 274 -10.99 1.28 -7.30
N THR A 275 -9.90 0.76 -6.82
CA THR A 275 -9.29 -0.44 -7.33
C THR A 275 -10.21 -1.57 -6.88
N GLN A 276 -11.42 -1.60 -7.40
CA GLN A 276 -11.97 -2.88 -7.79
C GLN A 276 -10.89 -3.40 -8.73
N SER A 277 -10.13 -4.39 -8.26
CA SER A 277 -9.17 -5.07 -9.12
C SER A 277 -9.95 -5.46 -10.36
N LEU A 278 -9.53 -4.95 -11.51
CA LEU A 278 -10.11 -5.31 -12.82
C LEU A 278 -10.06 -6.82 -13.05
N HIS A 279 -9.26 -7.53 -12.24
CA HIS A 279 -9.01 -8.96 -12.31
C HIS A 279 -9.41 -9.64 -11.00
N SER A 280 -10.01 -10.80 -11.13
CA SER A 280 -10.31 -11.71 -10.02
C SER A 280 -9.04 -12.37 -9.48
N SER A 281 -9.12 -12.99 -8.30
CA SER A 281 -8.02 -13.82 -7.77
C SER A 281 -7.72 -15.01 -8.68
N GLU A 282 -8.75 -15.55 -9.34
CA GLU A 282 -8.65 -16.67 -10.27
C GLU A 282 -7.90 -16.27 -11.55
N ASP A 283 -8.11 -15.05 -12.07
CA ASP A 283 -7.39 -14.53 -13.23
C ASP A 283 -5.89 -14.44 -12.94
N PHE A 284 -5.51 -13.92 -11.76
CA PHE A 284 -4.13 -13.87 -11.34
C PHE A 284 -3.51 -15.25 -11.18
N MET A 285 -4.24 -16.20 -10.57
CA MET A 285 -3.75 -17.56 -10.37
C MET A 285 -3.49 -18.24 -11.71
N LYS A 286 -4.48 -18.23 -12.59
CA LYS A 286 -4.36 -18.81 -13.93
C LYS A 286 -3.19 -18.20 -14.70
N PHE A 287 -3.08 -16.87 -14.70
CA PHE A 287 -1.99 -16.17 -15.38
C PHE A 287 -0.61 -16.60 -14.86
N PHE A 288 -0.42 -16.69 -13.54
CA PHE A 288 0.89 -17.05 -12.97
C PHE A 288 1.24 -18.51 -13.26
N ILE A 289 0.29 -19.44 -13.20
CA ILE A 289 0.49 -20.85 -13.54
C ILE A 289 0.80 -21.00 -15.03
N ASP A 290 -0.05 -20.46 -15.92
CA ASP A 290 0.11 -20.55 -17.37
C ASP A 290 1.45 -19.97 -17.82
N LYS A 291 1.92 -18.89 -17.17
CA LYS A 291 3.21 -18.27 -17.46
C LYS A 291 4.37 -19.25 -17.21
N VAL A 292 4.38 -19.92 -16.07
CA VAL A 292 5.44 -20.88 -15.71
C VAL A 292 5.41 -22.09 -16.64
N GLU A 293 4.23 -22.62 -16.91
CA GLU A 293 4.05 -23.75 -17.82
C GLU A 293 4.47 -23.44 -19.26
N ASN A 294 4.18 -22.23 -19.74
CA ASN A 294 4.61 -21.78 -21.07
C ASN A 294 6.14 -21.72 -21.15
N ILE A 295 6.81 -21.12 -20.17
CA ILE A 295 8.28 -21.05 -20.12
C ILE A 295 8.87 -22.46 -20.10
N ARG A 296 8.34 -23.38 -19.29
CA ARG A 296 8.80 -24.78 -19.24
C ARG A 296 8.62 -25.49 -20.58
N ARG A 297 7.48 -25.30 -21.24
CA ARG A 297 7.25 -25.88 -22.59
C ARG A 297 8.22 -25.34 -23.64
N GLU A 298 8.50 -24.04 -23.62
CA GLU A 298 9.50 -23.42 -24.51
C GLU A 298 10.89 -23.98 -24.27
N ILE A 299 11.34 -24.08 -23.01
CA ILE A 299 12.63 -24.67 -22.64
C ILE A 299 12.73 -26.11 -23.12
N GLN A 300 11.66 -26.91 -22.92
CA GLN A 300 11.65 -28.30 -23.37
C GLN A 300 11.70 -28.44 -24.89
N ALA A 301 10.98 -27.56 -25.61
CA ALA A 301 11.02 -27.53 -27.08
C ALA A 301 12.42 -27.13 -27.61
N ILE A 302 13.12 -26.22 -26.94
CA ILE A 302 14.50 -25.85 -27.28
C ILE A 302 15.45 -27.01 -26.96
N LYS A 303 15.29 -27.67 -25.81
CA LYS A 303 16.10 -28.82 -25.42
C LYS A 303 16.00 -29.94 -26.44
N LEU A 304 14.80 -30.29 -26.90
CA LEU A 304 14.59 -31.31 -27.94
C LEU A 304 15.27 -30.98 -29.28
N LYS A 305 15.45 -29.71 -29.61
CA LYS A 305 16.18 -29.27 -30.81
C LYS A 305 17.68 -29.32 -30.64
N LEU A 306 18.21 -29.20 -29.41
CA LEU A 306 19.63 -29.17 -29.09
C LEU A 306 20.20 -30.54 -28.71
N ASP A 307 19.36 -31.53 -28.37
CA ASP A 307 19.76 -32.84 -27.86
C ASP A 307 20.53 -33.72 -28.87
N SER A 308 20.77 -33.22 -30.10
CA SER A 308 21.63 -33.91 -31.09
C SER A 308 23.09 -33.45 -31.10
N THR A 309 23.47 -32.42 -30.34
CA THR A 309 24.81 -31.81 -30.47
C THR A 309 25.51 -31.44 -29.17
N VAL A 310 24.86 -31.51 -28.02
CA VAL A 310 25.48 -31.10 -26.75
C VAL A 310 25.58 -32.31 -25.82
N THR A 311 26.74 -32.95 -25.78
CA THR A 311 27.15 -33.81 -24.68
C THR A 311 27.12 -32.97 -23.41
N ASN A 312 26.39 -33.45 -22.40
CA ASN A 312 26.18 -32.78 -21.10
C ASN A 312 27.56 -32.50 -20.45
N PRO A 313 28.05 -31.25 -20.43
CA PRO A 313 29.37 -30.96 -19.84
C PRO A 313 29.36 -30.83 -18.33
N LEU A 314 28.26 -31.19 -17.67
CA LEU A 314 28.05 -30.92 -16.24
C LEU A 314 28.27 -32.12 -15.32
N HIS A 315 28.92 -33.17 -15.80
CA HIS A 315 29.47 -34.22 -14.95
C HIS A 315 30.97 -34.02 -14.65
N ASP A 316 31.48 -32.80 -14.76
CA ASP A 316 32.78 -32.53 -14.18
C ASP A 316 32.68 -32.72 -12.66
N ASN A 317 33.35 -33.76 -12.19
CA ASN A 317 33.52 -34.16 -10.81
C ASN A 317 34.01 -32.95 -9.97
N VAL A 318 33.08 -32.09 -9.56
CA VAL A 318 33.35 -31.19 -8.44
C VAL A 318 33.53 -32.13 -7.26
N ALA A 319 34.75 -32.25 -6.74
CA ALA A 319 35.07 -33.06 -5.61
C ALA A 319 34.11 -32.74 -4.48
N ILE A 320 33.22 -33.68 -4.19
CA ILE A 320 32.32 -33.60 -3.05
C ILE A 320 33.22 -33.42 -1.83
N SER A 321 33.07 -32.37 -1.07
CA SER A 321 33.60 -32.28 0.28
C SER A 321 33.28 -33.61 0.97
N ASP A 322 34.26 -34.27 1.60
CA ASP A 322 34.04 -35.50 2.38
C ASP A 322 33.02 -35.30 3.54
N GLN A 323 32.57 -34.08 3.72
CA GLN A 323 31.59 -33.69 4.73
C GLN A 323 30.20 -33.55 4.10
N CYS A 324 29.24 -34.30 4.64
CA CYS A 324 27.81 -34.20 4.27
C CYS A 324 27.01 -33.50 5.37
N LEU A 325 25.94 -32.81 4.99
CA LEU A 325 24.93 -32.31 5.92
C LEU A 325 23.73 -33.26 5.90
N GLU A 326 23.67 -34.18 6.87
CA GLU A 326 22.65 -35.24 6.91
C GLU A 326 21.51 -34.94 7.90
N CYS A 327 21.80 -34.19 8.97
CA CYS A 327 20.84 -33.82 9.98
C CYS A 327 21.02 -32.37 10.43
N PHE A 328 19.92 -31.75 10.84
CA PHE A 328 19.95 -30.44 11.49
C PHE A 328 20.32 -30.55 12.97
N ALA A 329 21.07 -29.58 13.46
CA ALA A 329 21.27 -29.43 14.88
C ALA A 329 19.99 -28.95 15.58
N PRO A 330 19.64 -29.45 16.76
CA PRO A 330 18.48 -28.97 17.51
C PRO A 330 18.68 -27.53 17.97
N LEU A 331 17.60 -26.74 17.87
CA LEU A 331 17.59 -25.35 18.29
C LEU A 331 17.43 -25.28 19.83
N ARG A 332 18.11 -24.31 20.45
CA ARG A 332 17.95 -24.01 21.88
C ARG A 332 16.88 -22.93 22.08
N GLU A 333 16.26 -22.91 23.23
CA GLU A 333 15.23 -21.92 23.59
C GLU A 333 15.73 -20.48 23.44
N THR A 334 16.93 -20.19 23.93
CA THR A 334 17.56 -18.85 23.84
C THR A 334 17.78 -18.38 22.40
N GLU A 335 18.13 -19.31 21.51
CA GLU A 335 18.31 -19.01 20.08
C GLU A 335 16.96 -18.73 19.42
N LEU A 336 15.94 -19.52 19.74
CA LEU A 336 14.58 -19.30 19.24
C LEU A 336 14.03 -17.95 19.70
N ALA A 337 14.18 -17.60 20.98
CA ALA A 337 13.76 -16.32 21.53
C ALA A 337 14.46 -15.15 20.82
N THR A 338 15.76 -15.27 20.52
CA THR A 338 16.55 -14.27 19.80
C THR A 338 16.05 -14.11 18.36
N LEU A 339 15.77 -15.21 17.65
CA LEU A 339 15.23 -15.18 16.29
C LEU A 339 13.85 -14.52 16.24
N ILE A 340 12.97 -14.83 17.19
CA ILE A 340 11.64 -14.23 17.28
C ILE A 340 11.74 -12.72 17.57
N SER A 341 12.56 -12.31 18.51
CA SER A 341 12.71 -10.90 18.90
C SER A 341 13.27 -10.05 17.77
N SER A 342 14.28 -10.55 17.07
CA SER A 342 14.95 -9.85 15.96
C SER A 342 14.17 -9.86 14.65
N ALA A 343 13.16 -10.71 14.49
CA ALA A 343 12.38 -10.79 13.27
C ALA A 343 11.57 -9.51 13.00
N ASN A 344 11.31 -9.17 11.75
CA ASN A 344 10.46 -8.04 11.39
C ASN A 344 9.02 -8.26 11.83
N SER A 345 8.36 -7.21 12.33
CA SER A 345 6.96 -7.26 12.77
C SER A 345 5.98 -7.15 11.60
N SER A 346 6.07 -8.07 10.64
CA SER A 346 5.12 -8.16 9.52
C SER A 346 4.14 -9.30 9.77
N THR A 347 2.84 -9.01 9.78
CA THR A 347 1.77 -10.00 9.99
C THR A 347 1.24 -10.48 8.64
N CYS A 348 1.13 -11.80 8.49
CA CYS A 348 0.40 -12.45 7.41
C CYS A 348 -1.09 -12.54 7.77
N ILE A 349 -1.97 -12.65 6.79
CA ILE A 349 -3.41 -12.85 7.05
C ILE A 349 -3.69 -14.23 7.66
N LEU A 350 -2.80 -15.20 7.43
CA LEU A 350 -2.86 -16.53 8.02
C LEU A 350 -2.36 -16.58 9.46
N ASP A 351 -1.67 -15.54 9.93
CA ASP A 351 -1.19 -15.50 11.32
C ASP A 351 -2.37 -15.48 12.28
N THR A 352 -2.44 -16.47 13.15
CA THR A 352 -3.46 -16.55 14.21
C THR A 352 -3.35 -15.38 15.17
N VAL A 353 -2.11 -15.00 15.51
CA VAL A 353 -1.79 -13.87 16.41
C VAL A 353 -0.92 -12.86 15.65
N PRO A 354 -1.25 -11.55 15.71
CA PRO A 354 -0.38 -10.54 15.10
C PRO A 354 1.05 -10.61 15.63
N THR A 355 2.04 -10.49 14.75
CA THR A 355 3.47 -10.65 15.08
C THR A 355 3.92 -9.78 16.25
N CYS A 356 3.40 -8.54 16.36
CA CYS A 356 3.74 -7.66 17.47
C CYS A 356 3.27 -8.21 18.84
N LEU A 357 2.10 -8.84 18.88
CA LEU A 357 1.59 -9.51 20.08
C LEU A 357 2.30 -10.84 20.30
N PHE A 358 2.56 -11.61 19.22
CA PHE A 358 3.28 -12.88 19.31
C PHE A 358 4.65 -12.73 19.99
N LYS A 359 5.39 -11.69 19.67
CA LYS A 359 6.67 -11.38 20.33
C LYS A 359 6.53 -11.13 21.85
N GLN A 360 5.42 -10.51 22.26
CA GLN A 360 5.17 -10.22 23.67
C GLN A 360 4.74 -11.46 24.47
N ILE A 361 4.03 -12.39 23.81
CA ILE A 361 3.58 -13.63 24.44
C ILE A 361 4.58 -14.78 24.29
N CYS A 362 5.70 -14.55 23.64
CA CYS A 362 6.75 -15.55 23.37
C CYS A 362 7.11 -16.41 24.59
N PRO A 363 7.29 -15.86 25.81
CA PRO A 363 7.61 -16.69 27.00
C PRO A 363 6.57 -17.77 27.30
N GLY A 364 5.30 -17.56 26.97
CA GLY A 364 4.23 -18.53 27.21
C GLY A 364 4.06 -19.58 26.10
N VAL A 365 4.71 -19.40 24.93
CA VAL A 365 4.57 -20.31 23.78
C VAL A 365 5.89 -20.90 23.29
N ILE A 366 7.00 -20.51 23.91
CA ILE A 366 8.33 -20.87 23.42
C ILE A 366 8.60 -22.36 23.47
N GLU A 367 8.22 -23.05 24.56
CA GLU A 367 8.43 -24.49 24.75
C GLU A 367 7.67 -25.33 23.69
N PRO A 368 6.33 -25.22 23.54
CA PRO A 368 5.61 -25.97 22.50
C PRO A 368 6.09 -25.63 21.10
N LEU A 369 6.45 -24.35 20.81
CA LEU A 369 7.00 -23.96 19.53
C LEU A 369 8.37 -24.56 19.26
N LEU A 370 9.24 -24.60 20.26
CA LEU A 370 10.56 -25.23 20.20
C LEU A 370 10.45 -26.72 19.89
N ASN A 371 9.52 -27.42 20.55
CA ASN A 371 9.25 -28.85 20.32
C ASN A 371 8.80 -29.09 18.86
N ILE A 372 7.87 -28.28 18.32
CA ILE A 372 7.42 -28.39 16.94
C ILE A 372 8.59 -28.14 15.96
N ILE A 373 9.40 -27.11 16.20
CA ILE A 373 10.53 -26.78 15.32
C ILE A 373 11.56 -27.91 15.35
N ASN A 374 11.98 -28.36 16.53
CA ASN A 374 12.97 -29.42 16.65
C ASN A 374 12.47 -30.77 16.12
N SER A 375 11.20 -31.09 16.29
CA SER A 375 10.60 -32.27 15.66
C SER A 375 10.54 -32.16 14.14
N SER A 376 10.25 -30.97 13.58
CA SER A 376 10.34 -30.74 12.14
C SER A 376 11.76 -30.94 11.60
N LEU A 377 12.77 -30.46 12.34
CA LEU A 377 14.17 -30.60 11.94
C LEU A 377 14.64 -32.06 12.03
N SER A 378 14.28 -32.80 13.08
CA SER A 378 14.70 -34.19 13.32
C SER A 378 14.00 -35.19 12.38
N THR A 379 12.71 -34.98 12.08
CA THR A 379 11.94 -35.84 11.18
C THR A 379 12.16 -35.51 9.69
N GLY A 380 12.71 -34.35 9.38
CA GLY A 380 12.83 -33.87 8.02
C GLY A 380 11.49 -33.55 7.37
N TYR A 381 10.46 -33.20 8.19
CA TYR A 381 9.11 -32.93 7.72
C TYR A 381 8.66 -31.52 8.09
N VAL A 382 7.99 -30.82 7.17
CA VAL A 382 7.39 -29.52 7.41
C VAL A 382 5.87 -29.68 7.59
N PRO A 383 5.29 -29.24 8.72
CA PRO A 383 3.85 -29.31 8.95
C PRO A 383 3.02 -28.67 7.84
N LYS A 384 1.88 -29.26 7.51
CA LYS A 384 1.01 -28.79 6.41
C LYS A 384 0.55 -27.35 6.59
N SER A 385 0.15 -26.95 7.80
CA SER A 385 -0.32 -25.59 8.07
C SER A 385 0.79 -24.55 7.88
N LEU A 386 2.05 -24.93 8.13
CA LEU A 386 3.20 -24.05 7.92
C LEU A 386 3.64 -23.91 6.45
N LYS A 387 3.13 -24.74 5.54
CA LYS A 387 3.37 -24.67 4.09
C LYS A 387 2.41 -23.73 3.37
N LEU A 388 1.33 -23.31 4.01
CA LEU A 388 0.35 -22.42 3.39
C LEU A 388 0.92 -21.01 3.23
N ALA A 389 0.76 -20.44 2.04
CA ALA A 389 1.16 -19.07 1.73
C ALA A 389 0.04 -18.30 1.06
N VAL A 390 -0.07 -17.01 1.39
CA VAL A 390 -0.97 -16.10 0.68
C VAL A 390 -0.20 -15.40 -0.43
N ILE A 391 -0.62 -15.59 -1.68
CA ILE A 391 -0.05 -14.87 -2.81
C ILE A 391 -0.73 -13.52 -2.95
N LYS A 392 0.08 -12.47 -2.92
CA LYS A 392 -0.35 -11.10 -3.16
C LYS A 392 0.25 -10.61 -4.47
N PRO A 393 -0.58 -10.34 -5.49
CA PRO A 393 -0.11 -9.69 -6.71
C PRO A 393 0.44 -8.29 -6.38
N LEU A 394 1.68 -8.02 -6.76
CA LEU A 394 2.33 -6.72 -6.59
C LEU A 394 2.73 -6.17 -7.94
N ILE A 395 2.26 -4.96 -8.27
CA ILE A 395 2.66 -4.27 -9.49
C ILE A 395 4.16 -3.98 -9.48
N LYS A 396 4.86 -4.29 -10.59
CA LYS A 396 6.33 -4.20 -10.70
C LYS A 396 6.84 -2.78 -10.53
N LYS A 397 6.13 -1.79 -11.11
CA LYS A 397 6.41 -0.36 -10.99
C LYS A 397 5.11 0.42 -10.86
N PRO A 398 5.08 1.56 -10.13
CA PRO A 398 3.85 2.32 -9.87
C PRO A 398 3.18 2.93 -11.12
N ASP A 399 3.94 3.15 -12.17
CA ASP A 399 3.55 3.77 -13.44
C ASP A 399 3.03 2.76 -14.47
N LEU A 400 3.13 1.46 -14.21
CA LEU A 400 2.62 0.43 -15.10
C LEU A 400 1.09 0.33 -15.05
N ASP A 401 0.51 -0.06 -16.18
CA ASP A 401 -0.94 -0.24 -16.33
C ASP A 401 -1.45 -1.40 -15.45
N PRO A 402 -2.34 -1.13 -14.47
CA PRO A 402 -2.91 -2.16 -13.59
C PRO A 402 -3.85 -3.14 -14.30
N SER A 403 -4.29 -2.86 -15.53
CA SER A 403 -5.15 -3.77 -16.30
C SER A 403 -4.39 -4.94 -16.91
N GLN A 404 -3.06 -4.88 -16.92
CA GLN A 404 -2.19 -5.90 -17.53
C GLN A 404 -1.65 -6.86 -16.45
N LEU A 405 -2.05 -8.12 -16.47
CA LEU A 405 -1.57 -9.15 -15.52
C LEU A 405 -0.05 -9.35 -15.57
N SER A 406 0.56 -9.16 -16.75
CA SER A 406 2.01 -9.26 -16.94
C SER A 406 2.81 -8.23 -16.14
N ASN A 407 2.19 -7.14 -15.71
CA ASN A 407 2.80 -6.10 -14.90
C ASN A 407 2.87 -6.45 -13.41
N TYR A 408 2.36 -7.61 -13.00
CA TYR A 408 2.38 -8.05 -11.62
C TYR A 408 3.44 -9.13 -11.35
N ARG A 409 3.89 -9.18 -10.08
CA ARG A 409 4.70 -10.26 -9.52
C ARG A 409 3.90 -10.99 -8.45
N PRO A 410 3.92 -12.33 -8.40
CA PRO A 410 3.37 -13.07 -7.28
C PRO A 410 4.33 -12.93 -6.08
N ILE A 411 3.83 -12.43 -4.95
CA ILE A 411 4.59 -12.37 -3.71
C ILE A 411 3.94 -13.30 -2.71
N SER A 412 4.60 -14.40 -2.41
CA SER A 412 4.19 -15.35 -1.39
C SER A 412 4.45 -14.78 0.00
N ASN A 413 3.42 -14.74 0.84
CA ASN A 413 3.51 -14.29 2.22
C ASN A 413 3.15 -15.45 3.16
N LEU A 414 4.14 -15.97 3.82
CA LEU A 414 4.04 -17.07 4.78
C LEU A 414 3.64 -16.59 6.18
N PRO A 415 3.07 -17.47 7.02
CA PRO A 415 2.88 -17.24 8.43
C PRO A 415 4.19 -16.91 9.15
N PHE A 416 4.09 -16.20 10.27
CA PHE A 416 5.27 -15.80 11.05
C PHE A 416 6.08 -17.00 11.54
N ILE A 417 5.41 -18.04 12.04
CA ILE A 417 6.07 -19.27 12.52
C ILE A 417 6.83 -19.97 11.39
N SER A 418 6.24 -20.05 10.19
CA SER A 418 6.91 -20.61 9.00
C SER A 418 8.19 -19.86 8.68
N LYS A 419 8.15 -18.52 8.71
CA LYS A 419 9.35 -17.68 8.49
C LYS A 419 10.44 -17.89 9.55
N ILE A 420 10.07 -18.19 10.80
CA ILE A 420 11.04 -18.54 11.84
C ILE A 420 11.69 -19.89 11.54
N LEU A 421 10.88 -20.91 11.21
CA LEU A 421 11.38 -22.24 10.84
C LEU A 421 12.35 -22.15 9.63
N GLU A 422 11.97 -21.42 8.57
CA GLU A 422 12.86 -21.20 7.43
C GLU A 422 14.19 -20.51 7.81
N LYS A 423 14.15 -19.53 8.71
CA LYS A 423 15.37 -18.85 9.17
C LYS A 423 16.30 -19.78 9.93
N VAL A 424 15.75 -20.71 10.71
CA VAL A 424 16.56 -21.74 11.42
C VAL A 424 17.29 -22.61 10.43
N VAL A 425 16.56 -23.11 9.42
CA VAL A 425 17.14 -23.96 8.36
C VAL A 425 18.15 -23.18 7.52
N ALA A 426 17.78 -21.98 7.07
CA ALA A 426 18.68 -21.14 6.26
C ALA A 426 19.99 -20.83 6.99
N LYS A 427 19.94 -20.56 8.33
CA LYS A 427 21.15 -20.30 9.12
C LYS A 427 22.08 -21.51 9.14
N GLN A 428 21.54 -22.71 9.32
CA GLN A 428 22.33 -23.93 9.37
C GLN A 428 22.88 -24.29 7.98
N LEU A 429 22.06 -24.15 6.93
CA LEU A 429 22.46 -24.38 5.56
C LEU A 429 23.58 -23.41 5.13
N CYS A 430 23.40 -22.10 5.36
CA CYS A 430 24.44 -21.11 5.03
C CYS A 430 25.74 -21.39 5.79
N SER A 431 25.67 -21.76 7.08
CA SER A 431 26.87 -22.14 7.86
C SER A 431 27.59 -23.36 7.28
N TYR A 432 26.84 -24.32 6.73
CA TYR A 432 27.43 -25.48 6.04
C TYR A 432 28.09 -25.08 4.73
N LEU A 433 27.40 -24.28 3.91
CA LEU A 433 27.93 -23.81 2.62
C LEU A 433 29.18 -22.95 2.80
N ASP A 434 29.19 -22.06 3.81
CA ASP A 434 30.35 -21.21 4.13
C ASP A 434 31.57 -22.04 4.59
N ARG A 435 31.37 -23.02 5.50
CA ARG A 435 32.45 -23.86 6.03
C ARG A 435 33.11 -24.70 4.95
N ASN A 436 32.36 -25.14 3.95
CA ASN A 436 32.83 -26.01 2.89
C ASN A 436 33.19 -25.23 1.63
N ASN A 437 33.16 -23.89 1.63
CA ASN A 437 33.47 -23.02 0.48
C ASN A 437 32.69 -23.39 -0.79
N ILE A 438 31.39 -23.77 -0.62
CA ILE A 438 30.53 -24.21 -1.74
C ILE A 438 29.97 -23.03 -2.55
N HIS A 439 30.04 -21.83 -2.01
CA HIS A 439 29.57 -20.65 -2.74
C HIS A 439 30.42 -20.34 -3.96
N GLU A 440 29.80 -20.01 -5.08
CA GLU A 440 30.46 -19.48 -6.25
C GLU A 440 31.27 -18.21 -5.92
N MET A 441 32.53 -18.15 -6.37
CA MET A 441 33.45 -17.07 -6.06
C MET A 441 32.91 -15.68 -6.39
N TYR A 442 32.18 -15.55 -7.49
CA TYR A 442 31.66 -14.28 -8.00
C TYR A 442 30.22 -14.00 -7.62
N GLN A 443 29.57 -14.89 -6.88
CA GLN A 443 28.20 -14.66 -6.43
C GLN A 443 28.14 -13.56 -5.37
N SER A 444 27.43 -12.47 -5.66
CA SER A 444 27.17 -11.38 -4.71
C SER A 444 25.76 -11.42 -4.15
N GLY A 445 24.78 -11.97 -4.89
CA GLY A 445 23.39 -12.07 -4.43
C GLY A 445 23.22 -13.01 -3.23
N PHE A 446 22.44 -12.59 -2.24
CA PHE A 446 22.10 -13.35 -1.03
C PHE A 446 23.29 -13.73 -0.14
N ARG A 447 24.42 -13.05 -0.26
CA ARG A 447 25.60 -13.25 0.59
C ARG A 447 25.78 -12.11 1.60
N PRO A 448 26.19 -12.42 2.86
CA PRO A 448 26.55 -11.40 3.85
C PRO A 448 27.69 -10.50 3.31
N HIS A 449 27.65 -9.22 3.66
CA HIS A 449 28.68 -8.24 3.29
C HIS A 449 28.84 -7.97 1.78
N HIS A 450 27.91 -8.44 0.94
CA HIS A 450 27.83 -8.15 -0.48
C HIS A 450 26.64 -7.25 -0.78
N SER A 451 26.78 -6.37 -1.76
CA SER A 451 25.73 -5.47 -2.24
C SER A 451 25.83 -5.28 -3.75
N THR A 452 24.82 -4.65 -4.35
CA THR A 452 24.87 -4.26 -5.76
C THR A 452 26.06 -3.35 -6.04
N GLU A 453 26.37 -2.43 -5.10
CA GLU A 453 27.49 -1.51 -5.23
C GLU A 453 28.82 -2.25 -5.24
N THR A 454 29.04 -3.21 -4.33
CA THR A 454 30.30 -3.99 -4.30
C THR A 454 30.45 -4.85 -5.55
N ALA A 455 29.37 -5.42 -6.07
CA ALA A 455 29.39 -6.17 -7.33
C ALA A 455 29.75 -5.26 -8.53
N LEU A 456 29.14 -4.07 -8.62
CA LEU A 456 29.45 -3.11 -9.68
C LEU A 456 30.89 -2.59 -9.61
N VAL A 457 31.40 -2.32 -8.40
CA VAL A 457 32.82 -1.92 -8.22
C VAL A 457 33.76 -3.01 -8.78
N LYS A 458 33.48 -4.29 -8.48
CA LYS A 458 34.27 -5.42 -9.02
C LYS A 458 34.24 -5.44 -10.55
N VAL A 459 33.05 -5.36 -11.17
CA VAL A 459 32.92 -5.38 -12.63
C VAL A 459 33.62 -4.19 -13.27
N VAL A 460 33.43 -2.97 -12.73
CA VAL A 460 34.09 -1.76 -13.26
C VAL A 460 35.62 -1.87 -13.13
N ASN A 461 36.11 -2.36 -11.98
CA ASN A 461 37.53 -2.56 -11.79
C ASN A 461 38.13 -3.55 -12.82
N ASP A 462 37.47 -4.67 -13.09
CA ASP A 462 37.92 -5.67 -14.07
C ASP A 462 37.94 -5.08 -15.49
N LEU A 463 36.94 -4.28 -15.86
CA LEU A 463 36.91 -3.56 -17.15
C LEU A 463 38.07 -2.57 -17.28
N LEU A 464 38.36 -1.80 -16.21
CA LEU A 464 39.46 -0.84 -16.19
C LEU A 464 40.84 -1.54 -16.29
N LEU A 465 41.02 -2.64 -15.59
CA LEU A 465 42.25 -3.44 -15.68
C LEU A 465 42.47 -3.97 -17.09
N THR A 466 41.43 -4.48 -17.74
CA THR A 466 41.46 -4.98 -19.12
C THR A 466 41.79 -3.85 -20.12
N TYR A 467 41.15 -2.67 -19.92
CA TYR A 467 41.46 -1.49 -20.73
C TYR A 467 42.91 -1.04 -20.60
N ASN A 468 43.46 -1.00 -19.37
CA ASN A 468 44.89 -0.65 -19.14
C ASN A 468 45.88 -1.63 -19.79
N GLN A 469 45.45 -2.87 -20.02
CA GLN A 469 46.23 -3.88 -20.74
C GLN A 469 46.11 -3.77 -22.27
N GLY A 470 45.36 -2.77 -22.78
CA GLY A 470 45.12 -2.58 -24.21
C GLY A 470 44.16 -3.61 -24.83
N CYS A 471 43.40 -4.33 -24.01
CA CYS A 471 42.46 -5.34 -24.47
C CYS A 471 41.05 -4.75 -24.62
N VAL A 472 40.21 -5.38 -25.45
CA VAL A 472 38.80 -5.07 -25.63
C VAL A 472 37.97 -5.96 -24.70
N SER A 473 37.01 -5.36 -23.99
CA SER A 473 36.09 -6.09 -23.12
C SER A 473 34.70 -6.18 -23.75
N LEU A 474 34.07 -7.36 -23.64
CA LEU A 474 32.68 -7.59 -23.98
C LEU A 474 31.91 -7.95 -22.72
N LEU A 475 30.98 -7.07 -22.30
CA LEU A 475 30.12 -7.33 -21.14
C LEU A 475 28.76 -7.86 -21.63
N VAL A 476 28.44 -9.11 -21.29
CA VAL A 476 27.15 -9.74 -21.57
C VAL A 476 26.32 -9.79 -20.28
N LEU A 477 25.17 -9.16 -20.28
CA LEU A 477 24.22 -9.15 -19.17
C LEU A 477 23.04 -10.06 -19.47
N LEU A 478 22.84 -11.09 -18.66
CA LEU A 478 21.75 -12.05 -18.81
C LEU A 478 20.74 -11.84 -17.67
N ASP A 479 19.45 -11.80 -18.02
CA ASP A 479 18.34 -11.77 -17.06
C ASP A 479 17.42 -12.97 -17.27
N LEU A 480 16.93 -13.55 -16.19
CA LEU A 480 16.08 -14.72 -16.20
C LEU A 480 14.63 -14.33 -15.87
N SER A 481 13.70 -14.68 -16.75
CA SER A 481 12.26 -14.46 -16.51
C SER A 481 11.75 -15.47 -15.49
N ALA A 482 11.16 -14.96 -14.39
CA ALA A 482 10.58 -15.78 -13.31
C ALA A 482 11.54 -16.83 -12.75
N ALA A 483 12.81 -16.44 -12.51
CA ALA A 483 13.92 -17.34 -12.19
C ALA A 483 13.61 -18.33 -11.05
N PHE A 484 12.94 -17.89 -9.99
CA PHE A 484 12.57 -18.78 -8.86
C PHE A 484 11.41 -19.72 -9.21
N ASP A 485 10.47 -19.28 -10.06
CA ASP A 485 9.26 -20.05 -10.38
C ASP A 485 9.53 -21.15 -11.44
N THR A 486 10.61 -21.00 -12.22
CA THR A 486 10.96 -21.91 -13.31
C THR A 486 11.99 -22.97 -12.95
N ILE A 487 12.51 -22.96 -11.72
CA ILE A 487 13.47 -23.97 -11.25
C ILE A 487 12.85 -25.37 -11.32
N ASP A 488 13.57 -26.32 -11.92
CA ASP A 488 13.26 -27.73 -11.86
C ASP A 488 13.69 -28.31 -10.52
N HIS A 489 12.72 -28.68 -9.69
CA HIS A 489 12.97 -29.16 -8.34
C HIS A 489 13.68 -30.52 -8.31
N THR A 490 13.48 -31.36 -9.33
CA THR A 490 14.14 -32.66 -9.42
C THR A 490 15.64 -32.44 -9.62
N ILE A 491 15.99 -31.55 -10.57
CA ILE A 491 17.39 -31.20 -10.82
C ILE A 491 18.00 -30.49 -9.60
N LEU A 492 17.24 -29.60 -8.95
CA LEU A 492 17.71 -28.92 -7.73
C LEU A 492 18.05 -29.91 -6.63
N LEU A 493 17.14 -30.84 -6.32
CA LEU A 493 17.35 -31.85 -5.28
C LEU A 493 18.50 -32.79 -5.61
N ASP A 494 18.62 -33.23 -6.87
CA ASP A 494 19.74 -34.05 -7.33
C ASP A 494 21.10 -33.33 -7.12
N ARG A 495 21.17 -32.04 -7.44
CA ARG A 495 22.38 -31.24 -7.22
C ARG A 495 22.67 -31.01 -5.75
N LEU A 496 21.64 -30.77 -4.94
CA LEU A 496 21.81 -30.63 -3.48
C LEU A 496 22.38 -31.93 -2.87
N GLU A 497 21.93 -33.08 -3.36
CA GLU A 497 22.41 -34.38 -2.87
C GLU A 497 23.82 -34.71 -3.40
N ASN A 498 24.00 -34.63 -4.70
CA ASN A 498 25.19 -35.18 -5.36
C ASN A 498 26.35 -34.18 -5.50
N VAL A 499 26.08 -32.87 -5.55
CA VAL A 499 27.12 -31.83 -5.72
C VAL A 499 27.37 -31.10 -4.40
N VAL A 500 26.29 -30.75 -3.65
CA VAL A 500 26.40 -29.97 -2.42
C VAL A 500 26.63 -30.86 -1.19
N GLY A 501 26.30 -32.15 -1.26
CA GLY A 501 26.45 -33.09 -0.14
C GLY A 501 25.36 -32.99 0.93
N ILE A 502 24.18 -32.56 0.54
CA ILE A 502 23.01 -32.50 1.45
C ILE A 502 22.27 -33.83 1.37
N LYS A 503 22.13 -34.52 2.49
CA LYS A 503 21.53 -35.86 2.57
C LYS A 503 20.54 -35.99 3.73
N GLY A 504 20.05 -37.21 3.95
CA GLY A 504 19.27 -37.58 5.14
C GLY A 504 18.03 -36.71 5.40
N THR A 505 17.84 -36.34 6.65
CA THR A 505 16.68 -35.55 7.09
C THR A 505 16.69 -34.13 6.54
N VAL A 506 17.87 -33.57 6.26
CA VAL A 506 18.01 -32.24 5.65
C VAL A 506 17.47 -32.24 4.23
N LEU A 507 17.85 -33.22 3.41
CA LEU A 507 17.35 -33.35 2.04
C LEU A 507 15.84 -33.63 2.04
N SER A 508 15.37 -34.48 2.94
CA SER A 508 13.93 -34.76 3.10
C SER A 508 13.16 -33.48 3.42
N TRP A 509 13.66 -32.65 4.33
CA TRP A 509 13.05 -31.38 4.68
C TRP A 509 13.00 -30.43 3.47
N LEU A 510 14.09 -30.33 2.70
CA LEU A 510 14.16 -29.49 1.51
C LEU A 510 13.22 -29.96 0.39
N ARG A 511 12.91 -31.26 0.30
CA ARG A 511 11.90 -31.80 -0.64
C ARG A 511 10.49 -31.20 -0.41
N PHE A 512 10.17 -30.74 0.79
CA PHE A 512 8.88 -30.11 1.09
C PHE A 512 8.82 -28.63 0.69
N LEU A 513 9.95 -27.95 0.41
CA LEU A 513 9.98 -26.55 -0.03
C LEU A 513 9.28 -26.32 -1.39
N PRO A 514 9.45 -27.18 -2.40
CA PRO A 514 8.84 -26.96 -3.70
C PRO A 514 7.32 -27.01 -3.72
N VAL A 515 6.70 -27.70 -2.77
CA VAL A 515 5.22 -27.84 -2.67
C VAL A 515 4.56 -26.50 -2.32
N TRP A 516 5.31 -25.50 -1.88
CA TRP A 516 4.81 -24.17 -1.54
C TRP A 516 4.28 -23.39 -2.74
N HIS A 517 4.63 -23.76 -3.97
CA HIS A 517 4.16 -23.08 -5.18
C HIS A 517 2.78 -23.54 -5.65
N PHE A 518 2.25 -24.67 -5.18
CA PHE A 518 1.02 -25.28 -5.72
C PHE A 518 -0.15 -25.44 -4.73
N SER A 519 0.05 -25.21 -3.44
CA SER A 519 -1.07 -25.17 -2.48
C SER A 519 -1.54 -23.73 -2.27
N MET A 520 -1.98 -23.10 -3.37
CA MET A 520 -2.48 -21.74 -3.36
C MET A 520 -3.95 -21.71 -2.97
N GLU A 521 -4.26 -21.45 -1.72
CA GLU A 521 -5.52 -20.79 -1.41
C GLU A 521 -5.33 -19.29 -1.64
N ILE A 522 -5.76 -18.80 -2.79
CA ILE A 522 -5.90 -17.38 -3.03
C ILE A 522 -7.13 -16.93 -2.25
N PHE A 523 -6.91 -16.41 -1.05
CA PHE A 523 -7.93 -15.64 -0.37
C PHE A 523 -8.12 -14.32 -1.13
N SER A 524 -9.13 -14.27 -2.01
CA SER A 524 -9.70 -13.01 -2.43
C SER A 524 -10.06 -12.23 -1.15
N TYR A 525 -9.56 -11.02 -1.04
CA TYR A 525 -10.06 -10.07 -0.06
C TYR A 525 -11.48 -9.68 -0.48
N GLN A 526 -12.42 -10.61 -0.30
CA GLN A 526 -13.83 -10.25 -0.28
C GLN A 526 -14.01 -9.41 0.97
N ARG A 527 -14.22 -8.10 0.78
CA ARG A 527 -14.95 -7.36 1.81
C ARG A 527 -16.17 -8.22 2.14
N PRO A 528 -16.48 -8.46 3.42
CA PRO A 528 -17.73 -9.10 3.76
C PRO A 528 -18.83 -8.35 3.00
N PRO A 529 -19.82 -9.07 2.43
CA PRO A 529 -20.93 -8.44 1.74
C PRO A 529 -21.48 -7.37 2.68
N SER A 530 -21.62 -6.17 2.14
CA SER A 530 -22.38 -5.11 2.83
C SER A 530 -23.77 -5.67 3.06
N PRO A 531 -24.27 -5.69 4.31
CA PRO A 531 -25.64 -6.07 4.59
C PRO A 531 -26.59 -5.06 3.95
#